data_3115498a80c5cdd8bc1057746e35c9ed
#
_entry.id   3115498a80c5cdd8bc1057746e35c9ed
#
_cell.length_a   1.000
_cell.length_b   1.000
_cell.length_c   1.000
_cell.angle_alpha   90.00
_cell.angle_beta   90.00
_cell.angle_gamma   90.00
#
_symmetry.space_group_name_H-M   'P 1'
#
loop_
_entity.id
_entity.type
_entity.pdbx_description
1 polymer ?
#
loop_
_entity_poly.entity_id
_entity_poly.type
_entity_poly.pdbx_seq_one_letter_code
_entity_poly.pdbx_strand_id
1 'polypeptide(L)'
;IQVIGDFTGWFDEPLDMTKNHIGVWEATSALPEEGQIYKFLVKRKGGQVVEKMDPFATYLEPRPGTGAVIRKKKAKKWKDGLWMGRRKRFGFQKRPVNIYEVHASSWKLKEDGQPYTFKELKEELIPYLVKMNYTHVEFMPLMAHPLGMSWGYQLMGYFAFEHTYGTPEEFQDFVEACHQNNIGVLVDWVPGHYTQNDDALAYFDGTPTFEYQDHDRAHNYRWGALNFDLGKNQVQSFLISSAL
;
A
#
# COMPACT_ATOMS: atom_id res chain seq x y z
N ILE A 1 11.20 -2.60 -21.33
CA ILE A 1 11.04 -2.90 -19.88
C ILE A 1 11.43 -4.35 -19.68
N GLN A 2 12.11 -4.63 -18.56
CA GLN A 2 12.53 -5.97 -18.15
C GLN A 2 12.09 -6.20 -16.70
N VAL A 3 11.94 -7.46 -16.31
CA VAL A 3 11.80 -7.86 -14.89
C VAL A 3 13.15 -8.38 -14.43
N ILE A 4 13.59 -7.89 -13.29
CA ILE A 4 14.79 -8.35 -12.58
C ILE A 4 14.40 -8.80 -11.17
N GLY A 5 15.10 -9.77 -10.63
CA GLY A 5 14.81 -10.27 -9.29
C GLY A 5 15.56 -11.55 -8.96
N ASP A 6 15.26 -12.16 -7.83
CA ASP A 6 15.95 -13.37 -7.36
C ASP A 6 15.92 -14.50 -8.40
N PHE A 7 14.78 -14.66 -9.10
CA PHE A 7 14.59 -15.71 -10.12
C PHE A 7 15.29 -15.45 -11.45
N THR A 8 15.88 -14.25 -11.64
CA THR A 8 16.68 -13.90 -12.83
C THR A 8 18.15 -13.70 -12.51
N GLY A 9 18.57 -13.98 -11.27
CA GLY A 9 19.91 -13.57 -10.81
C GLY A 9 20.10 -12.04 -10.87
N TRP A 10 19.00 -11.30 -10.77
CA TRP A 10 18.92 -9.85 -10.92
C TRP A 10 19.34 -9.39 -12.32
N PHE A 11 20.57 -9.01 -12.52
CA PHE A 11 21.06 -8.47 -13.79
C PHE A 11 21.69 -9.54 -14.71
N ASP A 12 21.75 -10.81 -14.28
CA ASP A 12 22.39 -11.87 -15.08
C ASP A 12 21.51 -12.26 -16.28
N GLU A 13 20.23 -12.54 -16.03
CA GLU A 13 19.27 -12.97 -17.06
C GLU A 13 17.93 -12.22 -16.92
N PRO A 14 17.90 -10.86 -17.14
CA PRO A 14 16.66 -10.08 -17.05
C PRO A 14 15.59 -10.62 -17.99
N LEU A 15 14.35 -10.73 -17.50
CA LEU A 15 13.21 -11.20 -18.30
C LEU A 15 12.63 -10.06 -19.13
N ASP A 16 12.73 -10.15 -20.44
CA ASP A 16 12.17 -9.17 -21.37
C ASP A 16 10.63 -9.16 -21.33
N MET A 17 10.07 -7.96 -21.30
CA MET A 17 8.62 -7.75 -21.44
C MET A 17 8.27 -7.27 -22.85
N THR A 18 7.15 -7.70 -23.38
CA THR A 18 6.60 -7.25 -24.65
C THR A 18 5.42 -6.34 -24.46
N LYS A 19 5.33 -5.27 -25.27
CA LYS A 19 4.21 -4.34 -25.22
C LYS A 19 3.08 -4.86 -26.11
N ASN A 20 1.90 -5.07 -25.53
CA ASN A 20 0.73 -5.50 -26.29
C ASN A 20 0.05 -4.34 -27.04
N HIS A 21 -1.02 -4.64 -27.79
CA HIS A 21 -1.72 -3.68 -28.65
C HIS A 21 -2.43 -2.54 -27.91
N ILE A 22 -2.70 -2.70 -26.62
CA ILE A 22 -3.30 -1.65 -25.77
C ILE A 22 -2.26 -0.88 -24.94
N GLY A 23 -0.98 -1.20 -25.12
CA GLY A 23 0.11 -0.47 -24.46
C GLY A 23 0.58 -1.06 -23.12
N VAL A 24 0.04 -2.20 -22.70
CA VAL A 24 0.46 -2.90 -21.48
C VAL A 24 1.70 -3.75 -21.78
N TRP A 25 2.67 -3.72 -20.86
CA TRP A 25 3.85 -4.56 -20.92
C TRP A 25 3.60 -5.89 -20.21
N GLU A 26 3.98 -6.98 -20.85
CA GLU A 26 3.68 -8.34 -20.41
C GLU A 26 4.91 -9.23 -20.51
N ALA A 27 5.09 -10.10 -19.52
CA ALA A 27 6.03 -11.21 -19.56
C ALA A 27 5.40 -12.41 -18.82
N THR A 28 5.74 -13.62 -19.25
CA THR A 28 5.31 -14.85 -18.60
C THR A 28 6.51 -15.72 -18.31
N SER A 29 6.63 -16.22 -17.09
CA SER A 29 7.72 -17.11 -16.68
C SER A 29 7.21 -18.10 -15.64
N ALA A 30 7.78 -19.29 -15.62
CA ALA A 30 7.55 -20.29 -14.59
C ALA A 30 8.61 -20.24 -13.46
N LEU A 31 9.60 -19.37 -13.57
CA LEU A 31 10.70 -19.25 -12.62
C LEU A 31 10.34 -18.59 -11.28
N PRO A 32 9.43 -17.59 -11.24
CA PRO A 32 9.13 -16.89 -9.99
C PRO A 32 8.49 -17.81 -8.93
N GLU A 33 9.03 -17.75 -7.72
CA GLU A 33 8.52 -18.48 -6.55
C GLU A 33 8.03 -17.52 -5.46
N GLU A 34 7.15 -18.02 -4.57
CA GLU A 34 6.63 -17.23 -3.44
C GLU A 34 7.77 -16.84 -2.48
N GLY A 35 7.83 -15.58 -2.11
CA GLY A 35 8.85 -15.01 -1.24
C GLY A 35 10.01 -14.33 -1.98
N GLN A 36 10.18 -14.58 -3.26
CA GLN A 36 11.23 -13.94 -4.06
C GLN A 36 10.91 -12.46 -4.31
N ILE A 37 11.99 -11.69 -4.47
CA ILE A 37 11.92 -10.23 -4.68
C ILE A 37 12.15 -9.92 -6.16
N TYR A 38 11.42 -8.91 -6.67
CA TYR A 38 11.60 -8.43 -8.03
C TYR A 38 11.39 -6.92 -8.15
N LYS A 39 11.91 -6.35 -9.24
CA LYS A 39 11.71 -4.97 -9.71
C LYS A 39 11.53 -4.93 -11.21
N PHE A 40 11.10 -3.80 -11.71
CA PHE A 40 11.16 -3.50 -13.14
C PHE A 40 12.41 -2.70 -13.48
N LEU A 41 13.07 -3.09 -14.56
CA LEU A 41 14.16 -2.34 -15.15
C LEU A 41 13.59 -1.58 -16.35
N VAL A 42 13.54 -0.27 -16.23
CA VAL A 42 12.89 0.60 -17.23
C VAL A 42 13.94 1.40 -17.98
N LYS A 43 14.03 1.16 -19.30
CA LYS A 43 14.85 1.98 -20.19
C LYS A 43 14.04 3.18 -20.65
N ARG A 44 14.40 4.36 -20.18
CA ARG A 44 13.79 5.64 -20.50
C ARG A 44 14.22 6.16 -21.87
N LYS A 45 13.44 7.07 -22.42
CA LYS A 45 13.84 7.84 -23.61
C LYS A 45 15.14 8.58 -23.32
N GLY A 46 16.15 8.40 -24.17
CA GLY A 46 17.50 8.94 -23.93
C GLY A 46 18.49 7.90 -23.39
N GLY A 47 18.05 6.66 -23.14
CA GLY A 47 18.93 5.52 -22.82
C GLY A 47 19.21 5.32 -21.34
N GLN A 48 18.78 6.19 -20.46
CA GLN A 48 18.87 5.97 -19.01
C GLN A 48 18.09 4.73 -18.61
N VAL A 49 18.68 3.87 -17.81
CA VAL A 49 18.05 2.67 -17.26
C VAL A 49 17.86 2.88 -15.76
N VAL A 50 16.66 2.66 -15.26
CA VAL A 50 16.29 2.84 -13.86
C VAL A 50 15.56 1.61 -13.33
N GLU A 51 15.81 1.31 -12.06
CA GLU A 51 15.03 0.31 -11.34
C GLU A 51 13.74 0.95 -10.81
N LYS A 52 12.63 0.26 -10.97
CA LYS A 52 11.31 0.71 -10.50
C LYS A 52 10.65 -0.39 -9.69
N MET A 53 10.05 -0.01 -8.56
CA MET A 53 9.17 -0.93 -7.85
C MET A 53 7.90 -1.21 -8.68
N ASP A 54 7.27 -2.34 -8.43
CA ASP A 54 5.96 -2.61 -9.03
C ASP A 54 4.87 -1.72 -8.38
N PRO A 55 4.20 -0.85 -9.16
CA PRO A 55 3.13 0.01 -8.63
C PRO A 55 1.95 -0.75 -8.02
N PHE A 56 1.75 -2.01 -8.43
CA PHE A 56 0.66 -2.88 -7.97
C PHE A 56 1.11 -3.93 -6.94
N ALA A 57 2.35 -3.83 -6.45
CA ALA A 57 2.85 -4.75 -5.43
C ALA A 57 1.94 -4.73 -4.19
N THR A 58 1.53 -5.93 -3.75
CA THR A 58 0.73 -6.10 -2.52
C THR A 58 1.58 -6.36 -1.29
N TYR A 59 2.87 -6.54 -1.47
CA TYR A 59 3.85 -6.68 -0.41
C TYR A 59 5.23 -6.22 -0.90
N LEU A 60 5.92 -5.45 -0.08
CA LEU A 60 7.26 -4.93 -0.37
C LEU A 60 8.28 -5.50 0.61
N GLU A 61 9.54 -5.56 0.20
CA GLU A 61 10.62 -5.90 1.11
C GLU A 61 10.80 -4.85 2.22
N PRO A 62 11.43 -5.21 3.34
CA PRO A 62 11.76 -4.25 4.39
C PRO A 62 12.61 -3.08 3.88
N ARG A 63 12.30 -1.87 4.37
CA ARG A 63 13.15 -0.69 4.10
C ARG A 63 14.61 -0.92 4.51
N PRO A 64 15.59 -0.39 3.76
CA PRO A 64 15.47 0.58 2.66
C PRO A 64 15.16 -0.04 1.29
N GLY A 65 14.92 -1.34 1.21
CA GLY A 65 14.56 -2.00 -0.04
C GLY A 65 13.23 -1.49 -0.61
N THR A 66 13.07 -1.61 -1.93
CA THR A 66 11.89 -1.18 -2.69
C THR A 66 11.40 -2.26 -3.64
N GLY A 67 11.92 -3.48 -3.50
CA GLY A 67 11.51 -4.62 -4.30
C GLY A 67 10.14 -5.13 -3.91
N ALA A 68 9.37 -5.56 -4.89
CA ALA A 68 8.12 -6.24 -4.69
C ALA A 68 8.37 -7.70 -4.32
N VAL A 69 7.63 -8.22 -3.33
CA VAL A 69 7.73 -9.61 -2.90
C VAL A 69 6.60 -10.41 -3.52
N ILE A 70 6.94 -11.50 -4.20
CA ILE A 70 5.97 -12.41 -4.81
C ILE A 70 5.19 -13.13 -3.72
N ARG A 71 3.88 -12.94 -3.71
CA ARG A 71 2.98 -13.61 -2.75
C ARG A 71 1.76 -14.20 -3.42
N LYS A 72 1.39 -15.40 -2.98
CA LYS A 72 0.11 -16.00 -3.36
C LYS A 72 -1.01 -15.40 -2.51
N LYS A 73 -2.03 -14.83 -3.16
CA LYS A 73 -3.20 -14.32 -2.46
C LYS A 73 -3.95 -15.46 -1.78
N LYS A 74 -4.10 -15.38 -0.46
CA LYS A 74 -4.89 -16.32 0.34
C LYS A 74 -6.29 -15.77 0.56
N ALA A 75 -7.31 -16.53 0.17
CA ALA A 75 -8.69 -16.15 0.42
C ALA A 75 -9.03 -16.31 1.92
N LYS A 76 -9.45 -15.24 2.57
CA LYS A 76 -9.92 -15.27 3.96
C LYS A 76 -11.39 -15.69 4.03
N LYS A 77 -11.68 -16.64 4.92
CA LYS A 77 -13.05 -16.97 5.31
C LYS A 77 -13.44 -16.13 6.52
N TRP A 78 -14.14 -15.01 6.28
CA TRP A 78 -14.55 -14.09 7.31
C TRP A 78 -15.59 -14.68 8.29
N LYS A 79 -15.43 -14.39 9.58
CA LYS A 79 -16.32 -14.83 10.67
C LYS A 79 -17.03 -13.62 11.33
N ASP A 80 -17.26 -12.55 10.58
CA ASP A 80 -17.83 -11.28 11.03
C ASP A 80 -19.27 -11.04 10.53
N GLY A 81 -19.97 -12.10 10.11
CA GLY A 81 -21.31 -11.99 9.54
C GLY A 81 -22.34 -11.25 10.41
N LEU A 82 -22.22 -11.34 11.75
CA LEU A 82 -23.07 -10.58 12.67
C LEU A 82 -22.80 -9.08 12.57
N TRP A 83 -21.54 -8.66 12.50
CA TRP A 83 -21.15 -7.26 12.29
C TRP A 83 -21.67 -6.75 10.97
N MET A 84 -21.42 -7.47 9.87
CA MET A 84 -21.86 -7.10 8.53
C MET A 84 -23.39 -6.99 8.44
N GLY A 85 -24.12 -7.90 9.08
CA GLY A 85 -25.57 -7.83 9.17
C GLY A 85 -26.06 -6.59 9.92
N ARG A 86 -25.44 -6.25 11.06
CA ARG A 86 -25.75 -5.04 11.83
C ARG A 86 -25.43 -3.78 11.05
N ARG A 87 -24.25 -3.70 10.40
CA ARG A 87 -23.82 -2.59 9.56
C ARG A 87 -24.81 -2.34 8.42
N LYS A 88 -25.28 -3.40 7.74
CA LYS A 88 -26.28 -3.29 6.68
C LYS A 88 -27.64 -2.79 7.20
N ARG A 89 -28.08 -3.26 8.38
CA ARG A 89 -29.40 -2.93 8.94
C ARG A 89 -29.46 -1.51 9.52
N PHE A 90 -28.43 -1.08 10.23
CA PHE A 90 -28.48 0.17 11.01
C PHE A 90 -27.68 1.31 10.34
N GLY A 91 -26.75 1.02 9.46
CA GLY A 91 -25.87 2.02 8.84
C GLY A 91 -24.96 2.72 9.87
N PHE A 92 -24.02 3.48 9.37
CA PHE A 92 -23.07 4.25 10.18
C PHE A 92 -23.77 5.46 10.86
N GLN A 93 -24.66 6.14 10.14
CA GLN A 93 -25.24 7.42 10.55
C GLN A 93 -26.38 7.33 11.60
N LYS A 94 -26.89 6.15 11.89
CA LYS A 94 -28.06 5.97 12.76
C LYS A 94 -27.71 5.64 14.23
N ARG A 95 -26.44 5.73 14.60
CA ARG A 95 -25.96 5.43 15.95
C ARG A 95 -24.92 6.46 16.38
N PRO A 96 -24.77 6.71 17.67
CA PRO A 96 -23.61 7.47 18.16
C PRO A 96 -22.31 6.83 17.69
N VAL A 97 -21.40 7.65 17.24
CA VAL A 97 -20.08 7.25 16.75
C VAL A 97 -19.02 7.91 17.63
N ASN A 98 -18.10 7.10 18.12
CA ASN A 98 -16.91 7.52 18.86
C ASN A 98 -15.70 6.87 18.19
N ILE A 99 -14.89 7.65 17.50
CA ILE A 99 -13.76 7.18 16.70
C ILE A 99 -12.48 7.44 17.47
N TYR A 100 -11.61 6.45 17.53
CA TYR A 100 -10.24 6.58 17.99
C TYR A 100 -9.29 6.59 16.80
N GLU A 101 -8.74 7.76 16.49
CA GLU A 101 -7.71 7.88 15.47
C GLU A 101 -6.36 7.41 16.02
N VAL A 102 -5.63 6.63 15.24
CA VAL A 102 -4.37 6.04 15.68
C VAL A 102 -3.32 6.00 14.57
N HIS A 103 -2.11 6.42 14.91
CA HIS A 103 -0.91 6.18 14.10
C HIS A 103 -0.25 4.88 14.58
N ALA A 104 -0.31 3.83 13.77
CA ALA A 104 0.05 2.48 14.18
C ALA A 104 1.51 2.36 14.68
N SER A 105 2.45 3.08 14.06
CA SER A 105 3.87 3.01 14.43
C SER A 105 4.27 3.81 15.67
N SER A 106 3.38 4.64 16.22
CA SER A 106 3.70 5.46 17.41
C SER A 106 2.69 5.36 18.54
N TRP A 107 1.61 4.60 18.37
CA TRP A 107 0.61 4.40 19.42
C TRP A 107 1.22 3.80 20.68
N LYS A 108 2.02 2.77 20.51
CA LYS A 108 2.79 2.12 21.58
C LYS A 108 4.02 1.47 20.95
N LEU A 109 5.15 1.54 21.64
CA LEU A 109 6.38 0.92 21.20
C LEU A 109 6.71 -0.28 22.10
N LYS A 110 7.36 -1.28 21.53
CA LYS A 110 7.96 -2.40 22.26
C LYS A 110 9.20 -1.94 23.04
N GLU A 111 9.73 -2.78 23.90
CA GLU A 111 10.94 -2.49 24.69
C GLU A 111 12.17 -2.21 23.82
N ASP A 112 12.22 -2.81 22.62
CA ASP A 112 13.26 -2.58 21.62
C ASP A 112 13.03 -1.32 20.75
N GLY A 113 11.98 -0.55 21.04
CA GLY A 113 11.61 0.66 20.30
C GLY A 113 10.89 0.40 18.99
N GLN A 114 10.60 -0.85 18.62
CA GLN A 114 9.86 -1.17 17.40
C GLN A 114 8.36 -0.94 17.59
N PRO A 115 7.63 -0.56 16.53
CA PRO A 115 6.17 -0.45 16.56
C PRO A 115 5.51 -1.81 16.77
N TYR A 116 4.27 -1.80 17.20
CA TYR A 116 3.43 -2.99 17.26
C TYR A 116 2.98 -3.42 15.88
N THR A 117 3.05 -4.71 15.61
CA THR A 117 2.47 -5.35 14.42
C THR A 117 0.95 -5.45 14.54
N PHE A 118 0.25 -5.72 13.42
CA PHE A 118 -1.20 -5.95 13.45
C PHE A 118 -1.61 -7.06 14.42
N LYS A 119 -0.77 -8.09 14.58
CA LYS A 119 -1.00 -9.15 15.55
C LYS A 119 -0.94 -8.63 16.99
N GLU A 120 0.07 -7.84 17.32
CA GLU A 120 0.23 -7.26 18.65
C GLU A 120 -0.82 -6.16 18.93
N LEU A 121 -1.16 -5.34 17.91
CA LEU A 121 -2.26 -4.37 18.00
C LEU A 121 -3.61 -5.05 18.28
N LYS A 122 -3.85 -6.21 17.71
CA LYS A 122 -5.06 -7.00 17.99
C LYS A 122 -5.18 -7.31 19.48
N GLU A 123 -4.08 -7.64 20.13
CA GLU A 123 -4.06 -8.05 21.53
C GLU A 123 -4.04 -6.88 22.52
N GLU A 124 -3.53 -5.73 22.13
CA GLU A 124 -3.36 -4.57 22.99
C GLU A 124 -4.36 -3.44 22.72
N LEU A 125 -4.56 -3.09 21.43
CA LEU A 125 -5.41 -1.97 21.06
C LEU A 125 -6.90 -2.32 21.17
N ILE A 126 -7.33 -3.51 20.76
CA ILE A 126 -8.76 -3.88 20.83
C ILE A 126 -9.30 -3.85 22.26
N PRO A 127 -8.64 -4.44 23.28
CA PRO A 127 -9.08 -4.33 24.67
C PRO A 127 -9.14 -2.87 25.16
N TYR A 128 -8.19 -2.03 24.75
CA TYR A 128 -8.22 -0.60 25.07
C TYR A 128 -9.44 0.09 24.47
N LEU A 129 -9.73 -0.13 23.19
CA LEU A 129 -10.89 0.45 22.51
C LEU A 129 -12.21 0.04 23.15
N VAL A 130 -12.35 -1.24 23.51
CA VAL A 130 -13.53 -1.77 24.23
C VAL A 130 -13.67 -1.12 25.60
N LYS A 131 -12.60 -1.07 26.39
CA LYS A 131 -12.59 -0.46 27.74
C LYS A 131 -12.98 1.01 27.70
N MET A 132 -12.55 1.73 26.68
CA MET A 132 -12.82 3.17 26.51
C MET A 132 -14.13 3.47 25.78
N ASN A 133 -14.93 2.43 25.42
CA ASN A 133 -16.19 2.55 24.67
C ASN A 133 -16.08 3.23 23.32
N TYR A 134 -14.97 3.04 22.61
CA TYR A 134 -14.87 3.45 21.21
C TYR A 134 -15.69 2.53 20.32
N THR A 135 -16.33 3.11 19.31
CA THR A 135 -17.14 2.38 18.32
C THR A 135 -16.35 2.03 17.06
N HIS A 136 -15.32 2.82 16.77
CA HIS A 136 -14.47 2.68 15.61
C HIS A 136 -13.02 3.00 15.97
N VAL A 137 -12.12 2.37 15.25
CA VAL A 137 -10.72 2.78 15.15
C VAL A 137 -10.46 3.29 13.74
N GLU A 138 -9.78 4.41 13.62
CA GLU A 138 -9.34 5.00 12.36
C GLU A 138 -7.83 4.99 12.32
N PHE A 139 -7.28 4.27 11.35
CA PHE A 139 -5.84 4.27 11.14
C PHE A 139 -5.43 5.38 10.20
N MET A 140 -4.48 6.21 10.62
CA MET A 140 -3.67 7.00 9.71
C MET A 140 -3.05 6.07 8.65
N PRO A 141 -2.58 6.58 7.49
CA PRO A 141 -2.27 5.73 6.35
C PRO A 141 -1.36 4.55 6.71
N LEU A 142 -1.79 3.35 6.34
CA LEU A 142 -1.08 2.09 6.61
C LEU A 142 -0.22 1.62 5.43
N MET A 143 -0.34 2.27 4.27
CA MET A 143 0.34 1.88 3.05
C MET A 143 1.83 2.21 3.12
N ALA A 144 2.61 1.52 2.27
CA ALA A 144 4.06 1.64 2.23
C ALA A 144 4.52 3.07 1.91
N HIS A 145 5.43 3.59 2.72
CA HIS A 145 5.98 4.94 2.62
C HIS A 145 7.48 4.94 3.00
N PRO A 146 8.31 5.79 2.37
CA PRO A 146 9.76 5.76 2.59
C PRO A 146 10.18 6.42 3.91
N LEU A 147 9.35 7.33 4.45
CA LEU A 147 9.70 8.16 5.59
C LEU A 147 8.66 8.05 6.72
N GLY A 148 9.04 7.45 7.83
CA GLY A 148 8.17 7.30 9.00
C GLY A 148 7.65 8.63 9.57
N MET A 149 8.43 9.72 9.46
CA MET A 149 8.01 11.06 9.88
C MET A 149 6.85 11.65 9.06
N SER A 150 6.52 11.07 7.90
CA SER A 150 5.36 11.49 7.10
C SER A 150 4.03 10.99 7.65
N TRP A 151 4.05 10.15 8.70
CA TRP A 151 2.88 9.47 9.25
C TRP A 151 2.11 8.62 8.20
N GLY A 152 2.80 8.22 7.14
CA GLY A 152 2.20 7.49 6.03
C GLY A 152 1.53 8.36 4.97
N TYR A 153 1.55 9.70 5.07
CA TYR A 153 0.90 10.56 4.07
C TYR A 153 1.73 10.78 2.80
N GLN A 154 2.98 10.32 2.76
CA GLN A 154 3.80 10.33 1.54
C GLN A 154 4.02 8.89 1.05
N LEU A 155 3.07 8.40 0.28
CA LEU A 155 3.06 7.01 -0.16
C LEU A 155 4.03 6.75 -1.30
N MET A 156 4.57 5.53 -1.31
CA MET A 156 5.29 4.94 -2.45
C MET A 156 4.58 3.70 -3.01
N GLY A 157 3.90 2.92 -2.16
CA GLY A 157 3.16 1.71 -2.55
C GLY A 157 1.70 1.81 -2.15
N TYR A 158 0.78 1.79 -3.14
CA TYR A 158 -0.65 1.99 -2.92
C TYR A 158 -1.42 0.72 -2.60
N PHE A 159 -0.85 -0.44 -2.91
CA PHE A 159 -1.46 -1.76 -2.72
C PHE A 159 -0.78 -2.58 -1.62
N ALA A 160 0.30 -2.07 -1.04
CA ALA A 160 1.08 -2.74 0.00
C ALA A 160 0.99 -1.99 1.33
N PHE A 161 0.93 -2.73 2.43
CA PHE A 161 1.15 -2.17 3.76
C PHE A 161 2.63 -1.83 3.99
N GLU A 162 2.87 -0.87 4.86
CA GLU A 162 4.20 -0.66 5.43
C GLU A 162 4.62 -1.96 6.17
N HIS A 163 5.77 -2.50 5.79
CA HIS A 163 6.22 -3.83 6.22
C HIS A 163 6.31 -4.01 7.73
N THR A 164 6.58 -2.93 8.47
CA THR A 164 6.70 -2.95 9.95
C THR A 164 5.39 -3.32 10.64
N TYR A 165 4.25 -3.16 9.99
CA TYR A 165 2.96 -3.50 10.58
C TYR A 165 2.59 -4.98 10.43
N GLY A 166 3.30 -5.73 9.57
CA GLY A 166 3.03 -7.14 9.30
C GLY A 166 2.40 -7.40 7.93
N THR A 167 1.66 -8.48 7.84
CA THR A 167 1.12 -8.99 6.58
C THR A 167 -0.33 -8.57 6.35
N PRO A 168 -0.81 -8.59 5.09
CA PRO A 168 -2.23 -8.37 4.80
C PRO A 168 -3.17 -9.33 5.54
N GLU A 169 -2.76 -10.58 5.73
CA GLU A 169 -3.53 -11.59 6.47
C GLU A 169 -3.66 -11.21 7.94
N GLU A 170 -2.61 -10.69 8.56
CA GLU A 170 -2.65 -10.23 9.96
C GLU A 170 -3.54 -9.00 10.11
N PHE A 171 -3.55 -8.10 9.13
CA PHE A 171 -4.50 -6.98 9.12
C PHE A 171 -5.95 -7.46 8.98
N GLN A 172 -6.20 -8.44 8.10
CA GLN A 172 -7.54 -9.04 7.98
C GLN A 172 -7.98 -9.71 9.30
N ASP A 173 -7.06 -10.35 10.02
CA ASP A 173 -7.35 -10.94 11.34
C ASP A 173 -7.62 -9.88 12.40
N PHE A 174 -6.91 -8.76 12.36
CA PHE A 174 -7.18 -7.59 13.20
C PHE A 174 -8.57 -7.01 12.94
N VAL A 175 -8.93 -6.78 11.67
CA VAL A 175 -10.26 -6.27 11.27
C VAL A 175 -11.38 -7.21 11.74
N GLU A 176 -11.23 -8.51 11.53
CA GLU A 176 -12.20 -9.51 11.98
C GLU A 176 -12.38 -9.47 13.49
N ALA A 177 -11.29 -9.38 14.24
CA ALA A 177 -11.34 -9.27 15.70
C ALA A 177 -12.00 -7.96 16.17
N CYS A 178 -11.76 -6.83 15.50
CA CYS A 178 -12.49 -5.58 15.76
C CYS A 178 -13.99 -5.77 15.56
N HIS A 179 -14.40 -6.34 14.43
CA HIS A 179 -15.80 -6.60 14.14
C HIS A 179 -16.48 -7.52 15.15
N GLN A 180 -15.77 -8.56 15.63
CA GLN A 180 -16.25 -9.45 16.70
C GLN A 180 -16.44 -8.74 18.04
N ASN A 181 -15.70 -7.65 18.28
CA ASN A 181 -15.84 -6.77 19.45
C ASN A 181 -16.74 -5.55 19.20
N ASN A 182 -17.50 -5.53 18.10
CA ASN A 182 -18.37 -4.42 17.67
C ASN A 182 -17.65 -3.10 17.39
N ILE A 183 -16.40 -3.16 16.98
CA ILE A 183 -15.58 -2.01 16.59
C ILE A 183 -15.46 -2.00 15.06
N GLY A 184 -15.79 -0.88 14.44
CA GLY A 184 -15.54 -0.66 13.01
C GLY A 184 -14.09 -0.23 12.78
N VAL A 185 -13.58 -0.50 11.57
CA VAL A 185 -12.24 -0.09 11.17
C VAL A 185 -12.34 0.88 10.00
N LEU A 186 -11.68 2.02 10.12
CA LEU A 186 -11.49 3.04 9.08
C LEU A 186 -9.99 3.11 8.76
N VAL A 187 -9.67 3.36 7.52
CA VAL A 187 -8.28 3.52 7.07
C VAL A 187 -8.20 4.75 6.19
N ASP A 188 -7.25 5.61 6.48
CA ASP A 188 -6.96 6.76 5.63
C ASP A 188 -6.41 6.31 4.28
N TRP A 189 -6.92 6.93 3.23
CA TRP A 189 -6.49 6.73 1.86
C TRP A 189 -6.05 8.06 1.26
N VAL A 190 -4.86 8.10 0.66
CA VAL A 190 -4.19 9.33 0.20
C VAL A 190 -4.14 9.38 -1.34
N PRO A 191 -5.23 9.77 -2.03
CA PRO A 191 -5.27 9.76 -3.50
C PRO A 191 -4.67 11.01 -4.16
N GLY A 192 -4.26 12.02 -3.37
CA GLY A 192 -3.91 13.33 -3.90
C GLY A 192 -2.48 13.43 -4.42
N HIS A 193 -1.53 12.79 -3.75
CA HIS A 193 -0.10 12.96 -4.01
C HIS A 193 0.70 11.74 -3.55
N TYR A 194 1.95 11.66 -4.00
CA TYR A 194 2.90 10.59 -3.70
C TYR A 194 4.34 11.11 -3.68
N THR A 195 5.28 10.28 -3.24
CA THR A 195 6.69 10.65 -3.09
C THR A 195 7.39 10.91 -4.43
N GLN A 196 8.42 11.77 -4.40
CA GLN A 196 9.27 12.04 -5.57
C GLN A 196 10.36 10.98 -5.80
N ASN A 197 10.32 9.86 -5.08
CA ASN A 197 11.31 8.79 -5.21
C ASN A 197 11.34 8.23 -6.64
N ASP A 198 12.53 8.29 -7.26
CA ASP A 198 12.71 7.83 -8.65
C ASP A 198 12.58 6.30 -8.80
N ASP A 199 12.77 5.55 -7.75
CA ASP A 199 12.60 4.10 -7.67
C ASP A 199 11.13 3.66 -7.46
N ALA A 200 10.20 4.61 -7.27
CA ALA A 200 8.77 4.38 -7.10
C ALA A 200 7.96 4.89 -8.33
N LEU A 201 6.81 5.56 -8.08
CA LEU A 201 5.89 6.00 -9.15
C LEU A 201 6.41 7.15 -9.99
N ALA A 202 7.27 8.03 -9.40
CA ALA A 202 7.67 9.29 -9.99
C ALA A 202 8.27 9.10 -11.39
N TYR A 203 7.66 9.76 -12.39
CA TYR A 203 8.10 9.71 -13.80
C TYR A 203 8.49 8.30 -14.24
N PHE A 204 7.57 7.36 -14.07
CA PHE A 204 7.83 5.92 -14.10
C PHE A 204 8.66 5.47 -15.31
N ASP A 205 8.26 5.89 -16.50
CA ASP A 205 8.96 5.59 -17.77
C ASP A 205 9.84 6.77 -18.26
N GLY A 206 10.03 7.80 -17.42
CA GLY A 206 10.74 9.03 -17.75
C GLY A 206 9.84 10.11 -18.36
N THR A 207 8.54 9.85 -18.45
CA THR A 207 7.51 10.83 -18.83
C THR A 207 6.49 10.99 -17.72
N PRO A 208 5.66 12.03 -17.72
CA PRO A 208 4.57 12.17 -16.77
C PRO A 208 3.51 11.08 -16.91
N THR A 209 3.79 9.89 -16.33
CA THR A 209 2.91 8.71 -16.38
C THR A 209 1.71 8.92 -15.45
N PHE A 210 1.98 9.19 -14.18
CA PHE A 210 0.96 9.46 -13.16
C PHE A 210 0.73 10.96 -12.96
N GLU A 211 1.71 11.79 -13.29
CA GLU A 211 1.74 13.23 -13.08
C GLU A 211 1.01 14.00 -14.17
N TYR A 212 0.69 15.27 -13.88
CA TYR A 212 0.31 16.24 -14.91
C TYR A 212 1.48 16.51 -15.85
N GLN A 213 1.16 16.84 -17.12
CA GLN A 213 2.17 17.27 -18.10
C GLN A 213 2.76 18.64 -17.74
N ASP A 214 1.95 19.50 -17.13
CA ASP A 214 2.39 20.79 -16.61
C ASP A 214 3.19 20.59 -15.34
N HIS A 215 4.41 21.10 -15.32
CA HIS A 215 5.37 20.91 -14.23
C HIS A 215 4.86 21.50 -12.90
N ASP A 216 4.25 22.67 -12.91
CA ASP A 216 3.82 23.34 -11.69
C ASP A 216 2.59 22.65 -11.09
N ARG A 217 1.73 22.05 -11.93
CA ARG A 217 0.63 21.22 -11.46
C ARG A 217 1.09 19.85 -10.98
N ALA A 218 2.16 19.32 -11.58
CA ALA A 218 2.74 18.02 -11.19
C ALA A 218 3.40 18.09 -9.80
N HIS A 219 3.99 19.23 -9.42
CA HIS A 219 4.74 19.37 -8.18
C HIS A 219 3.90 19.98 -7.06
N ASN A 220 3.88 19.29 -5.93
CA ASN A 220 3.36 19.80 -4.67
C ASN A 220 4.51 20.37 -3.84
N TYR A 221 4.85 21.61 -4.09
CA TYR A 221 5.99 22.29 -3.44
C TYR A 221 5.85 22.38 -1.91
N ARG A 222 4.61 22.42 -1.42
CA ARG A 222 4.33 22.50 0.02
C ARG A 222 4.72 21.22 0.77
N TRP A 223 4.51 20.07 0.13
CA TRP A 223 4.73 18.77 0.75
C TRP A 223 5.96 18.04 0.21
N GLY A 224 6.67 18.60 -0.79
CA GLY A 224 7.77 17.92 -1.46
C GLY A 224 7.32 16.63 -2.14
N ALA A 225 6.15 16.63 -2.76
CA ALA A 225 5.50 15.47 -3.34
C ALA A 225 5.15 15.71 -4.81
N LEU A 226 4.66 14.68 -5.51
CA LEU A 226 4.07 14.78 -6.83
C LEU A 226 2.55 14.59 -6.76
N ASN A 227 1.81 15.34 -7.57
CA ASN A 227 0.36 15.26 -7.67
C ASN A 227 -0.04 14.29 -8.78
N PHE A 228 -1.04 13.46 -8.51
CA PHE A 228 -1.68 12.63 -9.53
C PHE A 228 -2.47 13.48 -10.53
N ASP A 229 -2.33 13.18 -11.81
CA ASP A 229 -3.21 13.73 -12.85
C ASP A 229 -4.56 12.99 -12.84
N LEU A 230 -5.50 13.50 -12.06
CA LEU A 230 -6.84 12.92 -11.94
C LEU A 230 -7.68 13.06 -13.21
N GLY A 231 -7.19 13.75 -14.24
CA GLY A 231 -7.80 13.77 -15.58
C GLY A 231 -7.53 12.52 -16.41
N LYS A 232 -6.55 11.70 -16.02
CA LYS A 232 -6.21 10.46 -16.74
C LYS A 232 -7.04 9.28 -16.22
N ASN A 233 -7.77 8.61 -17.10
CA ASN A 233 -8.59 7.43 -16.75
C ASN A 233 -7.76 6.31 -16.11
N GLN A 234 -6.52 6.09 -16.57
CA GLN A 234 -5.61 5.08 -16.01
C GLN A 234 -5.21 5.41 -14.57
N VAL A 235 -4.97 6.68 -14.27
CA VAL A 235 -4.64 7.14 -12.92
C VAL A 235 -5.86 7.00 -12.00
N GLN A 236 -7.04 7.38 -12.46
CA GLN A 236 -8.29 7.16 -11.72
C GLN A 236 -8.50 5.66 -11.43
N SER A 237 -8.33 4.80 -12.45
CA SER A 237 -8.46 3.35 -12.29
C SER A 237 -7.46 2.80 -11.28
N PHE A 238 -6.20 3.23 -11.34
CA PHE A 238 -5.15 2.86 -10.39
C PHE A 238 -5.55 3.21 -8.95
N LEU A 239 -5.95 4.47 -8.73
CA LEU A 239 -6.34 4.96 -7.41
C LEU A 239 -7.60 4.27 -6.88
N ILE A 240 -8.66 4.14 -7.69
CA ILE A 240 -9.90 3.45 -7.29
C ILE A 240 -9.59 1.99 -6.93
N SER A 241 -8.77 1.30 -7.74
CA SER A 241 -8.38 -0.08 -7.45
C SER A 241 -7.60 -0.23 -6.14
N SER A 242 -6.82 0.79 -5.77
CA SER A 242 -6.09 0.76 -4.49
C SER A 242 -7.00 0.96 -3.27
N ALA A 243 -8.19 1.54 -3.45
CA ALA A 243 -9.17 1.76 -2.38
C ALA A 243 -10.14 0.57 -2.19
N LEU A 244 -10.21 -0.37 -3.15
CA LEU A 244 -11.10 -1.54 -3.15
C LEU A 244 -10.41 -2.82 -2.68
#